data_b246f13ececab90c7a4e493903873c2f
#
_entry.id   b246f13ececab90c7a4e493903873c2f
#
_cell.length_a   1.000
_cell.length_b   1.000
_cell.length_c   1.000
_cell.angle_alpha   90.00
_cell.angle_beta   90.00
_cell.angle_gamma   90.00
#
_symmetry.space_group_name_H-M   'P 1'
#
loop_
_entity.id
_entity.type
_entity.pdbx_description
1 polymer ?
#
loop_
_entity_poly.entity_id
_entity_poly.type
_entity_poly.pdbx_seq_one_letter_code
_entity_poly.pdbx_strand_id
1 'polypeptide(L)'
;MSFKSDIEIAREAKKIPISEVAKKLNISFQDIVPYGHDKAKISEDFIKKIPLSKQGKLILVTAINPTPAGEGKTTTTVGLGDGLNAIGKNAAVCIREASLGPCFGMKGGAAGGGKAQVVPMEDMNLHFTGDFHAITSAHNLLSAMIDNHIYWGNKEEIDIRRVVWRRVLDMNDRALRDIVTSLGGIPNGFPRQAGFDITVASEVMAILCLSSDLNDLQNRLGNIIVAYRRDKTPVFCRDIKADGAMTVLLQQAMQPNIVQTLENNPALVHGGPFANIAHGCNSIIATKTALGLADYVVTEAGFGADLGAEKFLNIKCRKAGLEPSIAVLVATVRALKMNGGVSKENLADKNPESVAKGCKNLGRHIENLKSFGIPVVVAINHFVTDTDEEIIEIQEYAKEQGAEAIVCKHWEKGSQGIMDLAKRVVEIVDGEKSQFAPLYSDNMSLLQKIETVCKRIYRADEVLANQTIRDQLKSWENAGFGKLPVCMAKTQYSFTTDPNRRGAPTGHSIPIREVRLSAGAGFIVVICGDIMTMPGLPRIPSAENICLNDNAEIEGLF
;
A
#
# COMPACT_ATOMS: atom_id res chain seq x y z
N MET A 1 2.49 -32.96 -12.50
CA MET A 1 2.31 -32.86 -11.05
C MET A 1 1.47 -31.61 -10.82
N SER A 2 0.35 -31.71 -10.13
CA SER A 2 -0.40 -30.51 -9.70
C SER A 2 0.44 -29.84 -8.61
N PHE A 3 0.69 -28.53 -8.75
CA PHE A 3 1.29 -27.75 -7.68
C PHE A 3 0.28 -27.64 -6.53
N LYS A 4 0.77 -27.70 -5.28
CA LYS A 4 -0.05 -27.40 -4.10
C LYS A 4 -0.51 -25.94 -4.15
N SER A 5 -1.70 -25.67 -3.66
CA SER A 5 -2.21 -24.31 -3.47
C SER A 5 -1.42 -23.56 -2.38
N ASP A 6 -1.50 -22.23 -2.39
CA ASP A 6 -0.78 -21.42 -1.40
C ASP A 6 -1.22 -21.73 0.04
N ILE A 7 -2.51 -22.02 0.26
CA ILE A 7 -3.04 -22.40 1.58
C ILE A 7 -2.52 -23.79 2.03
N GLU A 8 -2.41 -24.77 1.13
CA GLU A 8 -1.85 -26.09 1.46
C GLU A 8 -0.37 -25.97 1.85
N ILE A 9 0.41 -25.15 1.13
CA ILE A 9 1.81 -24.88 1.46
C ILE A 9 1.92 -24.18 2.82
N ALA A 10 1.05 -23.21 3.11
CA ALA A 10 1.04 -22.49 4.38
C ALA A 10 0.71 -23.40 5.58
N ARG A 11 -0.22 -24.35 5.41
CA ARG A 11 -0.60 -25.32 6.45
C ARG A 11 0.51 -26.31 6.78
N GLU A 12 1.31 -26.70 5.79
CA GLU A 12 2.45 -27.59 5.99
C GLU A 12 3.65 -26.90 6.65
N ALA A 13 3.60 -25.58 6.84
CA ALA A 13 4.68 -24.80 7.42
C ALA A 13 5.04 -25.28 8.83
N LYS A 14 6.31 -25.53 9.07
CA LYS A 14 6.84 -25.82 10.41
C LYS A 14 7.09 -24.51 11.15
N LYS A 15 6.02 -23.93 11.68
CA LYS A 15 6.10 -22.68 12.44
C LYS A 15 6.85 -22.90 13.77
N ILE A 16 7.69 -21.94 14.14
CA ILE A 16 8.32 -21.86 15.47
C ILE A 16 7.51 -20.89 16.35
N PRO A 17 7.60 -20.97 17.69
CA PRO A 17 6.95 -20.03 18.57
C PRO A 17 7.32 -18.57 18.23
N ILE A 18 6.36 -17.67 18.28
CA ILE A 18 6.59 -16.27 17.93
C ILE A 18 7.68 -15.59 18.80
N SER A 19 7.86 -16.06 20.02
CA SER A 19 8.96 -15.63 20.90
C SER A 19 10.34 -15.94 20.31
N GLU A 20 10.50 -17.07 19.62
CA GLU A 20 11.76 -17.44 18.97
C GLU A 20 11.99 -16.61 17.70
N VAL A 21 10.91 -16.28 16.98
CA VAL A 21 10.99 -15.35 15.84
C VAL A 21 11.42 -13.95 16.32
N ALA A 22 10.80 -13.45 17.40
CA ALA A 22 11.11 -12.15 17.99
C ALA A 22 12.57 -12.06 18.45
N LYS A 23 13.14 -13.13 19.01
CA LYS A 23 14.55 -13.19 19.41
C LYS A 23 15.53 -12.97 18.25
N LYS A 24 15.18 -13.34 17.00
CA LYS A 24 16.00 -13.05 15.82
C LYS A 24 16.20 -11.55 15.59
N LEU A 25 15.27 -10.73 16.08
CA LEU A 25 15.36 -9.26 16.08
C LEU A 25 15.77 -8.68 17.44
N ASN A 26 16.29 -9.51 18.37
CA ASN A 26 16.64 -9.12 19.74
C ASN A 26 15.46 -8.56 20.55
N ILE A 27 14.23 -8.99 20.25
CA ILE A 27 13.03 -8.64 21.02
C ILE A 27 12.79 -9.74 22.06
N SER A 28 12.71 -9.36 23.34
CA SER A 28 12.42 -10.31 24.42
C SER A 28 10.92 -10.65 24.47
N PHE A 29 10.59 -11.77 25.12
CA PHE A 29 9.18 -12.16 25.30
C PHE A 29 8.36 -11.12 26.05
N GLN A 30 8.98 -10.37 26.96
CA GLN A 30 8.32 -9.31 27.71
C GLN A 30 8.00 -8.06 26.88
N ASP A 31 8.66 -7.90 25.74
CA ASP A 31 8.51 -6.78 24.81
C ASP A 31 7.50 -7.06 23.70
N ILE A 32 6.90 -8.25 23.67
CA ILE A 32 5.81 -8.61 22.75
C ILE A 32 4.50 -8.88 23.50
N VAL A 33 3.39 -8.67 22.81
CA VAL A 33 2.03 -9.03 23.25
C VAL A 33 1.54 -10.17 22.37
N PRO A 34 1.58 -11.45 22.84
CA PRO A 34 1.18 -12.60 22.04
C PRO A 34 -0.31 -12.62 21.68
N TYR A 35 -0.59 -12.95 20.44
CA TYR A 35 -1.92 -13.28 19.92
C TYR A 35 -1.94 -14.75 19.49
N GLY A 36 -1.89 -15.66 20.45
CA GLY A 36 -1.66 -17.09 20.22
C GLY A 36 -0.16 -17.43 20.17
N HIS A 37 0.19 -18.51 19.44
CA HIS A 37 1.54 -19.06 19.44
C HIS A 37 2.45 -18.54 18.32
N ASP A 38 1.87 -18.03 17.24
CA ASP A 38 2.55 -17.76 15.96
C ASP A 38 2.44 -16.31 15.47
N LYS A 39 1.81 -15.43 16.25
CA LYS A 39 1.72 -13.99 16.01
C LYS A 39 1.74 -13.19 17.31
N ALA A 40 2.26 -11.98 17.25
CA ALA A 40 2.28 -11.05 18.39
C ALA A 40 2.30 -9.60 17.92
N LYS A 41 2.02 -8.67 18.81
CA LYS A 41 2.33 -7.25 18.62
C LYS A 41 3.65 -6.90 19.31
N ILE A 42 4.40 -5.96 18.74
CA ILE A 42 5.59 -5.38 19.37
C ILE A 42 5.11 -4.25 20.29
N SER A 43 5.49 -4.29 21.57
CA SER A 43 5.00 -3.33 22.55
C SER A 43 5.49 -1.91 22.27
N GLU A 44 4.65 -0.92 22.55
CA GLU A 44 4.99 0.51 22.40
C GLU A 44 6.21 0.90 23.25
N ASP A 45 6.29 0.35 24.48
CA ASP A 45 7.40 0.62 25.40
C ASP A 45 8.74 0.10 24.86
N PHE A 46 8.75 -1.00 24.15
CA PHE A 46 9.93 -1.49 23.49
C PHE A 46 10.32 -0.60 22.30
N ILE A 47 9.33 -0.23 21.46
CA ILE A 47 9.57 0.62 20.28
C ILE A 47 10.22 1.95 20.70
N LYS A 48 9.77 2.56 21.80
CA LYS A 48 10.35 3.79 22.35
C LYS A 48 11.81 3.65 22.79
N LYS A 49 12.27 2.44 23.10
CA LYS A 49 13.66 2.15 23.54
C LYS A 49 14.61 1.86 22.38
N ILE A 50 14.10 1.66 21.15
CA ILE A 50 14.94 1.35 19.98
C ILE A 50 15.86 2.55 19.68
N PRO A 51 17.19 2.36 19.63
CA PRO A 51 18.12 3.44 19.36
C PRO A 51 17.92 4.02 17.95
N LEU A 52 17.73 5.33 17.85
CA LEU A 52 17.63 6.04 16.56
C LEU A 52 18.95 6.03 15.76
N SER A 53 20.07 5.70 16.42
CA SER A 53 21.40 5.66 15.79
C SER A 53 21.63 4.43 14.91
N LYS A 54 20.95 3.31 15.17
CA LYS A 54 21.01 2.12 14.32
C LYS A 54 19.94 2.25 13.23
N GLN A 55 20.37 2.41 11.98
CA GLN A 55 19.48 2.41 10.83
C GLN A 55 19.92 1.33 9.84
N GLY A 56 19.13 0.30 9.72
CA GLY A 56 19.28 -0.73 8.68
C GLY A 56 19.09 -0.13 7.27
N LYS A 57 19.44 -0.90 6.26
CA LYS A 57 19.30 -0.54 4.86
C LYS A 57 17.85 -0.80 4.38
N LEU A 58 17.19 0.23 3.86
CA LEU A 58 15.81 0.13 3.38
C LEU A 58 15.79 -0.27 1.90
N ILE A 59 15.19 -1.42 1.60
CA ILE A 59 15.02 -1.98 0.26
C ILE A 59 13.55 -1.85 -0.12
N LEU A 60 13.27 -1.10 -1.19
CA LEU A 60 11.92 -0.94 -1.73
C LEU A 60 11.65 -1.94 -2.83
N VAL A 61 10.68 -2.82 -2.67
CA VAL A 61 10.15 -3.67 -3.75
C VAL A 61 8.94 -3.00 -4.38
N THR A 62 8.97 -2.84 -5.69
CA THR A 62 7.88 -2.28 -6.50
C THR A 62 7.75 -3.09 -7.79
N ALA A 63 6.88 -2.69 -8.72
CA ALA A 63 6.73 -3.42 -9.98
C ALA A 63 6.46 -2.46 -11.17
N ILE A 64 6.51 -3.02 -12.37
CA ILE A 64 5.94 -2.41 -13.57
C ILE A 64 4.41 -2.33 -13.47
N ASN A 65 3.72 -1.70 -14.43
CA ASN A 65 2.26 -1.66 -14.45
C ASN A 65 1.68 -3.09 -14.40
N PRO A 66 0.76 -3.39 -13.45
CA PRO A 66 0.32 -4.75 -13.19
C PRO A 66 -0.62 -5.31 -14.24
N THR A 67 -0.62 -6.64 -14.35
CA THR A 67 -1.73 -7.39 -14.96
C THR A 67 -2.87 -7.57 -13.95
N PRO A 68 -4.06 -7.99 -14.39
CA PRO A 68 -5.15 -8.36 -13.46
C PRO A 68 -4.79 -9.48 -12.48
N ALA A 69 -3.81 -10.34 -12.83
CA ALA A 69 -3.34 -11.42 -11.95
C ALA A 69 -2.31 -10.96 -10.90
N GLY A 70 -1.77 -9.74 -11.03
CA GLY A 70 -0.68 -9.24 -10.19
C GLY A 70 0.71 -9.70 -10.66
N GLU A 71 1.75 -9.05 -10.11
CA GLU A 71 3.16 -9.28 -10.54
C GLU A 71 3.99 -10.00 -9.47
N GLY A 72 3.38 -10.40 -8.36
CA GLY A 72 4.09 -11.11 -7.30
C GLY A 72 5.04 -10.22 -6.47
N LYS A 73 4.71 -8.96 -6.27
CA LYS A 73 5.50 -8.04 -5.41
C LYS A 73 5.69 -8.59 -4.01
N THR A 74 4.60 -8.96 -3.34
CA THR A 74 4.64 -9.48 -1.96
C THR A 74 5.45 -10.77 -1.92
N THR A 75 5.25 -11.69 -2.88
CA THR A 75 6.04 -12.91 -3.02
C THR A 75 7.53 -12.59 -3.17
N THR A 76 7.88 -11.60 -4.01
CA THR A 76 9.28 -11.17 -4.18
C THR A 76 9.82 -10.48 -2.92
N THR A 77 9.00 -9.69 -2.21
CA THR A 77 9.39 -9.04 -0.95
C THR A 77 9.73 -10.06 0.13
N VAL A 78 8.86 -11.05 0.31
CA VAL A 78 9.08 -12.14 1.27
C VAL A 78 10.28 -12.99 0.84
N GLY A 79 10.31 -13.43 -0.42
CA GLY A 79 11.41 -14.24 -0.94
C GLY A 79 12.77 -13.54 -0.83
N LEU A 80 12.84 -12.22 -1.09
CA LEU A 80 14.07 -11.45 -0.92
C LEU A 80 14.49 -11.34 0.54
N GLY A 81 13.54 -11.16 1.46
CA GLY A 81 13.81 -11.22 2.90
C GLY A 81 14.40 -12.56 3.32
N ASP A 82 13.81 -13.68 2.87
CA ASP A 82 14.34 -15.02 3.10
C ASP A 82 15.69 -15.23 2.43
N GLY A 83 15.86 -14.75 1.18
CA GLY A 83 17.12 -14.83 0.45
C GLY A 83 18.27 -14.09 1.15
N LEU A 84 18.00 -12.90 1.70
CA LEU A 84 18.99 -12.14 2.49
C LEU A 84 19.39 -12.90 3.78
N ASN A 85 18.43 -13.49 4.50
CA ASN A 85 18.72 -14.31 5.67
C ASN A 85 19.49 -15.59 5.28
N ALA A 86 19.16 -16.24 4.15
CA ALA A 86 19.85 -17.42 3.66
C ALA A 86 21.31 -17.18 3.29
N ILE A 87 21.69 -15.96 2.90
CA ILE A 87 23.09 -15.56 2.68
C ILE A 87 23.77 -15.00 3.93
N GLY A 88 23.17 -15.18 5.11
CA GLY A 88 23.73 -14.79 6.40
C GLY A 88 23.58 -13.33 6.79
N LYS A 89 22.66 -12.59 6.16
CA LYS A 89 22.34 -11.20 6.56
C LYS A 89 21.18 -11.19 7.56
N ASN A 90 21.16 -10.23 8.47
CA ASN A 90 20.04 -9.99 9.38
C ASN A 90 18.99 -9.13 8.68
N ALA A 91 17.94 -9.74 8.15
CA ALA A 91 16.91 -9.07 7.39
C ALA A 91 15.51 -9.28 7.98
N ALA A 92 14.68 -8.23 7.93
CA ALA A 92 13.26 -8.27 8.25
C ALA A 92 12.41 -7.81 7.07
N VAL A 93 11.20 -8.36 6.96
CA VAL A 93 10.21 -7.99 5.95
C VAL A 93 9.17 -7.06 6.58
N CYS A 94 8.74 -6.03 5.85
CA CYS A 94 7.65 -5.13 6.27
C CYS A 94 6.60 -5.05 5.17
N ILE A 95 5.40 -5.61 5.42
CA ILE A 95 4.30 -5.66 4.46
C ILE A 95 3.01 -5.09 5.03
N ARG A 96 2.01 -4.93 4.15
CA ARG A 96 0.67 -4.52 4.53
C ARG A 96 -0.15 -5.70 5.03
N GLU A 97 -1.14 -5.40 5.86
CA GLU A 97 -2.21 -6.31 6.24
C GLU A 97 -3.26 -6.39 5.12
N ALA A 98 -3.91 -7.55 4.97
CA ALA A 98 -4.96 -7.79 3.98
C ALA A 98 -6.30 -7.18 4.42
N SER A 99 -7.10 -6.72 3.45
CA SER A 99 -8.49 -6.29 3.64
C SER A 99 -9.45 -7.40 3.24
N LEU A 100 -10.54 -7.58 3.97
CA LEU A 100 -11.56 -8.59 3.68
C LEU A 100 -12.24 -8.38 2.33
N GLY A 101 -12.46 -7.13 1.92
CA GLY A 101 -13.12 -6.83 0.65
C GLY A 101 -12.42 -7.45 -0.56
N PRO A 102 -11.13 -7.22 -0.79
CA PRO A 102 -10.33 -7.91 -1.81
C PRO A 102 -10.30 -9.43 -1.63
N CYS A 103 -10.13 -9.94 -0.41
CA CYS A 103 -10.08 -11.39 -0.14
C CYS A 103 -11.35 -12.12 -0.58
N PHE A 104 -12.52 -11.58 -0.26
CA PHE A 104 -13.81 -12.17 -0.62
C PHE A 104 -14.31 -11.71 -2.01
N GLY A 105 -13.71 -10.67 -2.59
CA GLY A 105 -14.11 -10.11 -3.88
C GLY A 105 -13.35 -10.71 -5.06
N MET A 106 -12.18 -10.19 -5.30
CA MET A 106 -11.34 -10.55 -6.45
C MET A 106 -9.97 -10.97 -5.95
N LYS A 107 -9.72 -12.17 -5.62
CA LYS A 107 -8.41 -12.74 -5.30
C LYS A 107 -7.30 -11.70 -4.97
N GLY A 108 -6.71 -11.75 -3.80
CA GLY A 108 -5.62 -10.84 -3.43
C GLY A 108 -5.32 -10.82 -1.94
N GLY A 109 -4.83 -11.94 -1.39
CA GLY A 109 -4.22 -11.98 -0.07
C GLY A 109 -2.92 -11.17 0.00
N ALA A 110 -2.49 -10.80 1.20
CA ALA A 110 -1.27 -10.03 1.43
C ALA A 110 -0.12 -10.90 1.99
N ALA A 111 -0.23 -12.22 1.91
CA ALA A 111 0.73 -13.15 2.53
C ALA A 111 1.91 -13.57 1.63
N GLY A 112 1.90 -13.23 0.34
CA GLY A 112 2.82 -13.79 -0.66
C GLY A 112 2.25 -15.01 -1.35
N GLY A 113 3.08 -15.91 -1.91
CA GLY A 113 2.64 -17.11 -2.60
C GLY A 113 3.74 -18.16 -2.78
N GLY A 114 3.34 -19.41 -3.03
CA GLY A 114 4.25 -20.53 -3.14
C GLY A 114 5.10 -20.71 -1.88
N LYS A 115 6.40 -20.90 -2.05
CA LYS A 115 7.35 -21.03 -0.94
C LYS A 115 7.83 -19.69 -0.37
N ALA A 116 7.38 -18.57 -0.91
CA ALA A 116 7.69 -17.23 -0.40
C ALA A 116 6.44 -16.59 0.21
N GLN A 117 6.02 -17.07 1.36
CA GLN A 117 4.84 -16.65 2.09
C GLN A 117 5.16 -16.30 3.55
N VAL A 118 4.30 -15.45 4.11
CA VAL A 118 4.22 -15.15 5.55
C VAL A 118 3.08 -15.97 6.16
N VAL A 119 3.30 -16.52 7.33
CA VAL A 119 2.34 -17.36 8.06
C VAL A 119 2.11 -16.83 9.47
N PRO A 120 0.88 -16.96 10.03
CA PRO A 120 -0.29 -17.75 9.58
C PRO A 120 -1.10 -17.04 8.48
N MET A 121 -1.17 -17.61 7.28
CA MET A 121 -1.77 -16.99 6.11
C MET A 121 -3.30 -16.78 6.26
N GLU A 122 -4.00 -17.77 6.79
CA GLU A 122 -5.46 -17.73 6.98
C GLU A 122 -5.85 -16.58 7.92
N ASP A 123 -5.23 -16.47 9.10
CA ASP A 123 -5.49 -15.41 10.05
C ASP A 123 -5.20 -14.02 9.46
N MET A 124 -4.09 -13.88 8.73
CA MET A 124 -3.69 -12.61 8.13
C MET A 124 -4.68 -12.12 7.06
N ASN A 125 -5.32 -13.05 6.34
CA ASN A 125 -6.29 -12.71 5.29
C ASN A 125 -7.72 -12.57 5.81
N LEU A 126 -8.01 -12.94 7.04
CA LEU A 126 -9.35 -12.90 7.65
C LEU A 126 -9.36 -11.96 8.86
N HIS A 127 -9.20 -12.50 10.06
CA HIS A 127 -9.19 -11.75 11.31
C HIS A 127 -7.83 -11.89 12.00
N PHE A 128 -6.94 -10.95 11.72
CA PHE A 128 -5.54 -11.04 12.14
C PHE A 128 -5.36 -10.75 13.63
N THR A 129 -5.25 -9.47 14.00
CA THR A 129 -5.09 -9.01 15.39
C THR A 129 -6.09 -7.91 15.77
N GLY A 130 -7.03 -7.60 14.87
CA GLY A 130 -8.11 -6.65 15.12
C GLY A 130 -7.83 -5.22 14.66
N ASP A 131 -6.73 -4.94 13.98
CA ASP A 131 -6.36 -3.58 13.58
C ASP A 131 -7.38 -2.96 12.64
N PHE A 132 -7.87 -3.70 11.66
CA PHE A 132 -8.93 -3.23 10.74
C PHE A 132 -10.26 -2.99 11.45
N HIS A 133 -10.61 -3.83 12.43
CA HIS A 133 -11.79 -3.60 13.27
C HIS A 133 -11.63 -2.30 14.08
N ALA A 134 -10.48 -2.06 14.68
CA ALA A 134 -10.19 -0.84 15.44
C ALA A 134 -10.30 0.41 14.55
N ILE A 135 -9.73 0.37 13.35
CA ILE A 135 -9.81 1.47 12.37
C ILE A 135 -11.26 1.73 11.96
N THR A 136 -12.01 0.66 11.63
CA THR A 136 -13.44 0.76 11.27
C THR A 136 -14.25 1.37 12.40
N SER A 137 -14.00 0.92 13.64
CA SER A 137 -14.71 1.41 14.83
C SER A 137 -14.40 2.88 15.13
N ALA A 138 -13.13 3.29 15.09
CA ALA A 138 -12.72 4.67 15.30
C ALA A 138 -13.30 5.61 14.22
N HIS A 139 -13.26 5.19 12.97
CA HIS A 139 -13.83 5.95 11.85
C HIS A 139 -15.35 6.13 11.99
N ASN A 140 -16.08 5.08 12.33
CA ASN A 140 -17.53 5.10 12.47
C ASN A 140 -17.97 5.81 13.75
N LEU A 141 -17.16 5.79 14.82
CA LEU A 141 -17.37 6.61 16.00
C LEU A 141 -17.41 8.11 15.63
N LEU A 142 -16.46 8.57 14.82
CA LEU A 142 -16.45 9.95 14.35
C LEU A 142 -17.72 10.27 13.56
N SER A 143 -18.19 9.38 12.68
CA SER A 143 -19.46 9.56 11.95
C SER A 143 -20.66 9.70 12.90
N ALA A 144 -20.73 8.85 13.92
CA ALA A 144 -21.79 8.91 14.92
C ALA A 144 -21.73 10.21 15.76
N MET A 145 -20.53 10.67 16.11
CA MET A 145 -20.35 11.90 16.88
C MET A 145 -20.71 13.15 16.06
N ILE A 146 -20.48 13.16 14.75
CA ILE A 146 -20.93 14.25 13.86
C ILE A 146 -22.47 14.34 13.86
N ASP A 147 -23.15 13.22 13.62
CA ASP A 147 -24.62 13.19 13.61
C ASP A 147 -25.21 13.53 14.98
N ASN A 148 -24.60 13.05 16.06
CA ASN A 148 -24.98 13.39 17.43
C ASN A 148 -24.77 14.88 17.75
N HIS A 149 -23.67 15.49 17.30
CA HIS A 149 -23.40 16.92 17.47
C HIS A 149 -24.46 17.77 16.77
N ILE A 150 -24.83 17.39 15.53
CA ILE A 150 -25.88 18.07 14.77
C ILE A 150 -27.23 17.93 15.47
N TYR A 151 -27.54 16.74 16.00
CA TYR A 151 -28.81 16.45 16.69
C TYR A 151 -28.99 17.29 17.97
N TRP A 152 -27.95 17.45 18.78
CA TRP A 152 -27.99 18.12 20.09
C TRP A 152 -27.60 19.61 20.04
N GLY A 153 -27.95 20.31 18.96
CA GLY A 153 -27.89 21.76 18.89
C GLY A 153 -26.79 22.35 18.05
N ASN A 154 -25.96 21.52 17.41
CA ASN A 154 -25.02 21.93 16.34
C ASN A 154 -24.21 23.21 16.68
N LYS A 155 -23.52 23.23 17.83
CA LYS A 155 -22.74 24.38 18.31
C LYS A 155 -21.68 24.85 17.33
N GLU A 156 -21.13 23.93 16.52
CA GLU A 156 -20.14 24.22 15.49
C GLU A 156 -20.76 24.70 14.19
N GLU A 157 -22.08 24.94 14.14
CA GLU A 157 -22.80 25.48 12.99
C GLU A 157 -22.56 24.71 11.68
N ILE A 158 -22.43 23.38 11.78
CA ILE A 158 -22.24 22.49 10.62
C ILE A 158 -23.40 22.70 9.64
N ASP A 159 -23.07 23.00 8.37
CA ASP A 159 -24.04 22.91 7.29
C ASP A 159 -24.26 21.43 6.96
N ILE A 160 -25.44 20.90 7.26
CA ILE A 160 -25.80 19.48 7.09
C ILE A 160 -25.54 18.98 5.66
N ARG A 161 -25.65 19.87 4.67
CA ARG A 161 -25.38 19.59 3.25
C ARG A 161 -23.87 19.47 2.94
N ARG A 162 -23.01 19.85 3.88
CA ARG A 162 -21.55 19.95 3.74
C ARG A 162 -20.81 19.05 4.71
N VAL A 163 -21.45 17.99 5.23
CA VAL A 163 -20.78 16.91 5.92
C VAL A 163 -20.04 16.08 4.87
N VAL A 164 -18.70 16.04 4.98
CA VAL A 164 -17.83 15.35 4.02
C VAL A 164 -17.37 13.98 4.52
N TRP A 165 -17.62 13.67 5.80
CA TRP A 165 -17.23 12.43 6.43
C TRP A 165 -18.27 11.32 6.16
N ARG A 166 -17.81 10.22 5.57
CA ARG A 166 -18.63 9.03 5.28
C ARG A 166 -18.45 7.99 6.40
N ARG A 167 -19.10 6.86 6.32
CA ARG A 167 -18.85 5.67 7.13
C ARG A 167 -17.90 4.73 6.42
N VAL A 168 -17.43 3.68 7.11
CA VAL A 168 -16.61 2.65 6.47
C VAL A 168 -17.07 1.25 6.85
N LEU A 169 -16.78 0.31 5.92
CA LEU A 169 -16.97 -1.12 6.10
C LEU A 169 -15.81 -1.82 5.38
N ASP A 170 -15.20 -2.83 6.00
CA ASP A 170 -14.13 -3.59 5.34
C ASP A 170 -14.68 -4.75 4.50
N MET A 171 -15.55 -4.40 3.56
CA MET A 171 -16.16 -5.32 2.59
C MET A 171 -16.51 -4.57 1.30
N ASN A 172 -16.47 -5.29 0.16
CA ASN A 172 -16.90 -4.74 -1.11
C ASN A 172 -18.43 -4.73 -1.21
N ASP A 173 -19.06 -3.56 -1.15
CA ASP A 173 -20.52 -3.42 -1.22
C ASP A 173 -20.94 -2.19 -2.03
N ARG A 174 -21.31 -2.40 -3.29
CA ARG A 174 -21.75 -1.31 -4.18
C ARG A 174 -23.05 -0.64 -3.76
N ALA A 175 -23.90 -1.32 -2.99
CA ALA A 175 -25.18 -0.79 -2.54
C ALA A 175 -24.99 0.32 -1.49
N LEU A 176 -23.83 0.35 -0.80
CA LEU A 176 -23.51 1.33 0.22
C LEU A 176 -22.80 2.59 -0.29
N ARG A 177 -22.52 2.69 -1.61
CA ARG A 177 -21.84 3.87 -2.18
C ARG A 177 -22.54 5.16 -1.86
N ASP A 178 -23.85 5.19 -2.05
CA ASP A 178 -24.70 6.33 -1.76
C ASP A 178 -25.98 5.86 -1.06
N ILE A 179 -26.23 6.42 0.11
CA ILE A 179 -27.36 6.10 0.96
C ILE A 179 -28.01 7.38 1.50
N VAL A 180 -29.19 7.26 2.05
CA VAL A 180 -29.80 8.29 2.89
C VAL A 180 -29.77 7.83 4.35
N THR A 181 -29.15 8.62 5.22
CA THR A 181 -29.13 8.34 6.67
C THR A 181 -30.25 9.07 7.39
N SER A 182 -30.53 8.67 8.65
CA SER A 182 -31.47 9.33 9.56
C SER A 182 -32.92 9.31 9.10
N LEU A 183 -33.33 8.29 8.34
CA LEU A 183 -34.75 8.03 8.06
C LEU A 183 -35.47 7.51 9.32
N GLY A 184 -36.78 7.70 9.42
CA GLY A 184 -37.59 7.22 10.54
C GLY A 184 -38.09 8.32 11.49
N GLY A 185 -37.94 9.58 11.11
CA GLY A 185 -38.52 10.74 11.81
C GLY A 185 -37.56 11.43 12.79
N ILE A 186 -38.11 12.36 13.56
CA ILE A 186 -37.36 13.28 14.42
C ILE A 186 -36.36 12.59 15.37
N PRO A 187 -36.66 11.45 16.02
CA PRO A 187 -35.75 10.78 16.91
C PRO A 187 -34.44 10.31 16.25
N ASN A 188 -34.44 10.15 14.93
CA ASN A 188 -33.29 9.67 14.15
C ASN A 188 -32.41 10.79 13.59
N GLY A 189 -32.78 12.05 13.79
CA GLY A 189 -32.02 13.20 13.33
C GLY A 189 -32.46 13.76 11.98
N PHE A 190 -31.50 14.29 11.23
CA PHE A 190 -31.77 14.98 9.96
C PHE A 190 -31.42 14.08 8.76
N PRO A 191 -32.39 13.73 7.90
CA PRO A 191 -32.10 12.95 6.70
C PRO A 191 -31.10 13.69 5.79
N ARG A 192 -30.04 12.98 5.40
CA ARG A 192 -29.02 13.51 4.47
C ARG A 192 -28.43 12.41 3.61
N GLN A 193 -27.91 12.80 2.45
CA GLN A 193 -27.08 11.91 1.66
C GLN A 193 -25.80 11.58 2.42
N ALA A 194 -25.42 10.32 2.41
CA ALA A 194 -24.19 9.79 2.98
C ALA A 194 -23.72 8.60 2.15
N GLY A 195 -22.78 7.82 2.66
CA GLY A 195 -22.32 6.59 2.03
C GLY A 195 -21.25 5.92 2.86
N PHE A 196 -20.73 4.83 2.32
CA PHE A 196 -19.62 4.09 2.89
C PHE A 196 -18.42 4.08 1.94
N ASP A 197 -17.23 4.13 2.50
CA ASP A 197 -15.98 3.77 1.84
C ASP A 197 -15.47 2.44 2.41
N ILE A 198 -14.60 1.74 1.70
CA ILE A 198 -13.93 0.57 2.27
C ILE A 198 -12.89 1.04 3.29
N THR A 199 -12.72 0.32 4.38
CA THR A 199 -11.83 0.71 5.51
C THR A 199 -10.41 1.07 5.03
N VAL A 200 -9.87 0.36 4.07
CA VAL A 200 -8.52 0.59 3.52
C VAL A 200 -8.38 1.85 2.64
N ALA A 201 -9.50 2.46 2.23
CA ALA A 201 -9.54 3.74 1.53
C ALA A 201 -9.73 4.93 2.49
N SER A 202 -9.94 4.69 3.79
CA SER A 202 -10.23 5.72 4.77
C SER A 202 -9.03 6.60 5.12
N GLU A 203 -9.32 7.84 5.51
CA GLU A 203 -8.29 8.74 6.03
C GLU A 203 -7.72 8.22 7.36
N VAL A 204 -8.53 7.56 8.21
CA VAL A 204 -8.07 6.97 9.49
C VAL A 204 -7.01 5.90 9.25
N MET A 205 -7.18 5.02 8.25
CA MET A 205 -6.16 4.06 7.83
C MET A 205 -4.86 4.76 7.41
N ALA A 206 -4.96 5.81 6.61
CA ALA A 206 -3.78 6.58 6.17
C ALA A 206 -3.10 7.28 7.35
N ILE A 207 -3.86 7.85 8.28
CA ILE A 207 -3.36 8.49 9.49
C ILE A 207 -2.60 7.49 10.35
N LEU A 208 -3.17 6.32 10.66
CA LEU A 208 -2.50 5.28 11.44
C LEU A 208 -1.17 4.89 10.81
N CYS A 209 -1.14 4.70 9.49
CA CYS A 209 0.08 4.30 8.77
C CYS A 209 1.15 5.40 8.67
N LEU A 210 0.76 6.68 8.77
CA LEU A 210 1.68 7.83 8.70
C LEU A 210 2.03 8.43 10.06
N SER A 211 1.44 7.91 11.14
CA SER A 211 1.74 8.35 12.51
C SER A 211 3.03 7.72 13.03
N SER A 212 3.76 8.49 13.84
CA SER A 212 5.01 8.06 14.48
C SER A 212 4.78 7.47 15.88
N ASP A 213 3.76 7.93 16.59
CA ASP A 213 3.40 7.55 17.95
C ASP A 213 1.94 7.93 18.26
N LEU A 214 1.46 7.65 19.47
CA LEU A 214 0.07 7.93 19.88
C LEU A 214 -0.24 9.44 19.96
N ASN A 215 0.73 10.28 20.27
CA ASN A 215 0.52 11.73 20.31
C ASN A 215 0.36 12.29 18.89
N ASP A 216 1.22 11.87 17.96
CA ASP A 216 1.10 12.22 16.54
C ASP A 216 -0.22 11.68 15.96
N LEU A 217 -0.61 10.44 16.33
CA LEU A 217 -1.90 9.86 15.95
C LEU A 217 -3.06 10.76 16.39
N GLN A 218 -3.15 11.14 17.67
CA GLN A 218 -4.22 11.99 18.18
C GLN A 218 -4.24 13.36 17.50
N ASN A 219 -3.07 13.98 17.33
CA ASN A 219 -2.96 15.27 16.65
C ASN A 219 -3.47 15.20 15.20
N ARG A 220 -3.14 14.14 14.46
CA ARG A 220 -3.61 13.91 13.10
C ARG A 220 -5.11 13.66 13.04
N LEU A 221 -5.64 12.81 13.92
CA LEU A 221 -7.07 12.56 14.03
C LEU A 221 -7.83 13.85 14.31
N GLY A 222 -7.31 14.69 15.23
CA GLY A 222 -7.88 16.00 15.52
C GLY A 222 -7.92 16.95 14.32
N ASN A 223 -7.03 16.78 13.34
CA ASN A 223 -6.97 17.60 12.13
C ASN A 223 -7.90 17.12 10.98
N ILE A 224 -8.59 15.99 11.14
CA ILE A 224 -9.56 15.53 10.13
C ILE A 224 -10.63 16.60 9.93
N ILE A 225 -10.90 16.98 8.69
CA ILE A 225 -12.03 17.85 8.33
C ILE A 225 -13.27 16.97 8.21
N VAL A 226 -14.28 17.23 9.03
CA VAL A 226 -15.52 16.43 9.08
C VAL A 226 -16.68 17.07 8.30
N ALA A 227 -16.70 18.41 8.24
CA ALA A 227 -17.76 19.18 7.61
C ALA A 227 -17.29 20.61 7.35
N TYR A 228 -18.16 21.41 6.74
CA TYR A 228 -17.98 22.85 6.58
C TYR A 228 -19.19 23.60 7.14
N ARG A 229 -18.96 24.81 7.66
CA ARG A 229 -20.00 25.78 8.01
C ARG A 229 -20.58 26.43 6.76
N ARG A 230 -21.64 27.22 6.91
CA ARG A 230 -22.25 27.94 5.77
C ARG A 230 -21.28 28.92 5.10
N ASP A 231 -20.40 29.54 5.86
CA ASP A 231 -19.34 30.44 5.37
C ASP A 231 -18.16 29.70 4.71
N LYS A 232 -18.24 28.36 4.62
CA LYS A 232 -17.23 27.45 4.06
C LYS A 232 -15.98 27.26 4.95
N THR A 233 -15.97 27.73 6.19
CA THR A 233 -14.91 27.42 7.13
C THR A 233 -14.98 25.94 7.54
N PRO A 234 -13.85 25.23 7.66
CA PRO A 234 -13.84 23.81 8.03
C PRO A 234 -14.20 23.60 9.50
N VAL A 235 -14.84 22.47 9.78
CA VAL A 235 -15.02 21.92 11.14
C VAL A 235 -14.15 20.69 11.24
N PHE A 236 -13.33 20.65 12.28
CA PHE A 236 -12.36 19.57 12.51
C PHE A 236 -12.87 18.54 13.53
N CYS A 237 -12.30 17.34 13.50
CA CYS A 237 -12.59 16.28 14.47
C CYS A 237 -12.38 16.78 15.94
N ARG A 238 -11.35 17.59 16.18
CA ARG A 238 -11.09 18.18 17.52
C ARG A 238 -12.18 19.13 17.99
N ASP A 239 -12.86 19.84 17.07
CA ASP A 239 -13.95 20.77 17.43
C ASP A 239 -15.15 20.03 18.03
N ILE A 240 -15.39 18.79 17.59
CA ILE A 240 -16.41 17.90 18.13
C ILE A 240 -15.85 16.93 19.20
N LYS A 241 -14.57 17.07 19.58
CA LYS A 241 -13.88 16.32 20.65
C LYS A 241 -13.88 14.79 20.45
N ALA A 242 -13.75 14.30 19.23
CA ALA A 242 -13.76 12.88 18.93
C ALA A 242 -12.34 12.25 18.92
N ASP A 243 -11.29 13.04 18.71
CA ASP A 243 -9.91 12.61 18.52
C ASP A 243 -9.37 11.76 19.69
N GLY A 244 -9.67 12.12 20.93
CA GLY A 244 -9.24 11.35 22.10
C GLY A 244 -9.85 9.95 22.15
N ALA A 245 -11.17 9.82 21.96
CA ALA A 245 -11.86 8.54 21.95
C ALA A 245 -11.42 7.65 20.76
N MET A 246 -11.21 8.24 19.57
CA MET A 246 -10.66 7.54 18.42
C MET A 246 -9.25 7.01 18.70
N THR A 247 -8.41 7.80 19.37
CA THR A 247 -7.05 7.38 19.75
C THR A 247 -7.08 6.18 20.69
N VAL A 248 -7.99 6.16 21.68
CA VAL A 248 -8.17 5.01 22.58
C VAL A 248 -8.53 3.75 21.80
N LEU A 249 -9.45 3.83 20.85
CA LEU A 249 -9.81 2.68 19.99
C LEU A 249 -8.64 2.18 19.15
N LEU A 250 -7.73 3.06 18.76
CA LEU A 250 -6.59 2.74 17.90
C LEU A 250 -5.30 2.40 18.68
N GLN A 251 -5.29 2.49 20.00
CA GLN A 251 -4.09 2.35 20.81
C GLN A 251 -3.34 1.04 20.55
N GLN A 252 -4.04 -0.09 20.55
CA GLN A 252 -3.42 -1.39 20.27
C GLN A 252 -3.10 -1.57 18.77
N ALA A 253 -3.91 -1.01 17.89
CA ALA A 253 -3.69 -1.06 16.46
C ALA A 253 -2.45 -0.26 16.02
N MET A 254 -1.92 0.65 16.84
CA MET A 254 -0.65 1.35 16.59
C MET A 254 0.60 0.46 16.76
N GLN A 255 0.49 -0.68 17.43
CA GLN A 255 1.59 -1.61 17.64
C GLN A 255 1.73 -2.53 16.42
N PRO A 256 2.91 -2.56 15.75
CA PRO A 256 3.14 -3.46 14.62
C PRO A 256 3.00 -4.93 15.00
N ASN A 257 2.43 -5.70 14.10
CA ASN A 257 2.33 -7.16 14.24
C ASN A 257 3.62 -7.81 13.77
N ILE A 258 4.13 -8.78 14.52
CA ILE A 258 5.24 -9.66 14.14
C ILE A 258 4.71 -11.07 13.88
N VAL A 259 5.15 -11.65 12.77
CA VAL A 259 4.88 -13.01 12.29
C VAL A 259 6.15 -13.57 11.65
N GLN A 260 6.07 -14.71 10.97
CA GLN A 260 7.21 -15.37 10.35
C GLN A 260 6.94 -15.72 8.88
N THR A 261 8.02 -15.81 8.09
CA THR A 261 7.97 -16.43 6.77
C THR A 261 7.93 -17.95 6.90
N LEU A 262 7.67 -18.66 5.78
CA LEU A 262 7.80 -20.14 5.76
C LEU A 262 9.19 -20.63 6.19
N GLU A 263 10.22 -19.81 6.05
CA GLU A 263 11.59 -20.10 6.48
C GLU A 263 11.90 -19.57 7.90
N ASN A 264 10.84 -19.23 8.66
CA ASN A 264 10.89 -18.75 10.04
C ASN A 264 11.65 -17.41 10.23
N ASN A 265 11.77 -16.58 9.19
CA ASN A 265 12.35 -15.25 9.30
C ASN A 265 11.30 -14.22 9.75
N PRO A 266 11.69 -13.13 10.44
CA PRO A 266 10.74 -12.19 10.99
C PRO A 266 10.10 -11.32 9.89
N ALA A 267 8.78 -11.15 9.99
CA ALA A 267 8.01 -10.24 9.15
C ALA A 267 7.12 -9.35 10.02
N LEU A 268 7.14 -8.04 9.77
CA LEU A 268 6.25 -7.08 10.39
C LEU A 268 5.11 -6.77 9.44
N VAL A 269 3.88 -6.95 9.91
CA VAL A 269 2.65 -6.72 9.14
C VAL A 269 1.85 -5.64 9.82
N HIS A 270 1.62 -4.50 9.16
CA HIS A 270 0.96 -3.38 9.83
C HIS A 270 0.36 -2.38 8.86
N GLY A 271 -0.96 -2.15 8.99
CA GLY A 271 -1.75 -1.27 8.16
C GLY A 271 -1.90 -1.73 6.71
N GLY A 272 -2.90 -1.21 6.00
CA GLY A 272 -3.23 -1.67 4.67
C GLY A 272 -3.85 -0.62 3.74
N PRO A 273 -3.32 0.63 3.65
CA PRO A 273 -3.93 1.66 2.84
C PRO A 273 -3.87 1.31 1.35
N PHE A 274 -4.94 1.60 0.61
CA PHE A 274 -4.97 1.40 -0.84
C PHE A 274 -3.99 2.33 -1.56
N ALA A 275 -3.31 1.81 -2.60
CA ALA A 275 -2.33 2.57 -3.37
C ALA A 275 -2.93 3.44 -4.48
N ASN A 276 -4.20 3.29 -4.81
CA ASN A 276 -4.89 4.12 -5.80
C ASN A 276 -5.53 5.39 -5.24
N ILE A 277 -5.67 5.51 -3.90
CA ILE A 277 -6.27 6.68 -3.24
C ILE A 277 -5.51 7.14 -1.99
N ALA A 278 -4.62 6.31 -1.46
CA ALA A 278 -3.73 6.63 -0.35
C ALA A 278 -2.29 6.27 -0.72
N HIS A 279 -1.37 6.28 0.25
CA HIS A 279 0.05 6.07 -0.02
C HIS A 279 0.44 4.60 -0.28
N GLY A 280 -0.43 3.62 -0.05
CA GLY A 280 -0.30 2.26 -0.58
C GLY A 280 0.86 1.43 -0.05
N CYS A 281 1.35 1.69 1.16
CA CYS A 281 2.43 0.95 1.80
C CYS A 281 2.17 0.80 3.31
N ASN A 282 2.90 -0.10 3.96
CA ASN A 282 2.78 -0.34 5.39
C ASN A 282 3.13 0.90 6.23
N SER A 283 2.92 0.83 7.54
CA SER A 283 3.09 1.97 8.45
C SER A 283 4.54 2.46 8.57
N ILE A 284 4.68 3.74 8.95
CA ILE A 284 5.98 4.35 9.30
C ILE A 284 6.56 3.65 10.54
N ILE A 285 5.72 3.40 11.56
CA ILE A 285 6.18 2.80 12.81
C ILE A 285 6.75 1.39 12.59
N ALA A 286 6.11 0.54 11.78
CA ALA A 286 6.63 -0.79 11.47
C ALA A 286 7.97 -0.72 10.72
N THR A 287 8.08 0.16 9.71
CA THR A 287 9.31 0.31 8.94
C THR A 287 10.46 0.85 9.82
N LYS A 288 10.22 1.86 10.66
CA LYS A 288 11.25 2.40 11.57
C LYS A 288 11.66 1.39 12.64
N THR A 289 10.69 0.65 13.20
CA THR A 289 10.96 -0.43 14.15
C THR A 289 11.89 -1.48 13.52
N ALA A 290 11.57 -1.95 12.31
CA ALA A 290 12.40 -2.91 11.60
C ALA A 290 13.80 -2.37 11.31
N LEU A 291 13.94 -1.12 10.85
CA LEU A 291 15.23 -0.46 10.57
C LEU A 291 16.10 -0.32 11.82
N GLY A 292 15.52 -0.17 13.00
CA GLY A 292 16.24 -0.15 14.27
C GLY A 292 16.70 -1.53 14.74
N LEU A 293 16.14 -2.61 14.22
CA LEU A 293 16.37 -3.98 14.69
C LEU A 293 17.17 -4.83 13.70
N ALA A 294 16.91 -4.68 12.41
CA ALA A 294 17.56 -5.46 11.35
C ALA A 294 18.57 -4.63 10.57
N ASP A 295 19.53 -5.29 9.93
CA ASP A 295 20.54 -4.63 9.09
C ASP A 295 19.98 -4.32 7.69
N TYR A 296 19.04 -5.15 7.22
CA TYR A 296 18.30 -4.97 5.96
C TYR A 296 16.81 -5.06 6.21
N VAL A 297 16.05 -4.13 5.65
CA VAL A 297 14.58 -4.12 5.75
C VAL A 297 14.00 -4.10 4.34
N VAL A 298 13.27 -5.14 4.00
CA VAL A 298 12.59 -5.26 2.70
C VAL A 298 11.13 -4.86 2.87
N THR A 299 10.70 -3.84 2.14
CA THR A 299 9.32 -3.36 2.16
C THR A 299 8.78 -3.21 0.75
N GLU A 300 7.46 -3.10 0.61
CA GLU A 300 6.81 -2.98 -0.69
C GLU A 300 5.94 -1.74 -0.81
N ALA A 301 5.67 -1.33 -2.06
CA ALA A 301 4.67 -0.35 -2.40
C ALA A 301 3.64 -0.94 -3.37
N GLY A 302 2.35 -0.64 -3.17
CA GLY A 302 1.24 -1.22 -3.93
C GLY A 302 1.22 -0.79 -5.40
N PHE A 303 0.70 -1.63 -6.29
CA PHE A 303 0.63 -1.41 -7.75
C PHE A 303 2.00 -1.20 -8.41
N GLY A 304 2.03 -0.46 -9.51
CA GLY A 304 3.25 -0.12 -10.24
C GLY A 304 4.07 1.00 -9.59
N ALA A 305 5.31 1.14 -10.02
CA ALA A 305 6.22 2.15 -9.48
C ALA A 305 5.75 3.59 -9.75
N ASP A 306 4.94 3.78 -10.78
CA ASP A 306 4.33 5.07 -11.12
C ASP A 306 3.26 5.53 -10.12
N LEU A 307 2.70 4.63 -9.34
CA LEU A 307 1.70 4.93 -8.30
C LEU A 307 2.25 4.65 -6.89
N GLY A 308 2.56 3.39 -6.61
CA GLY A 308 2.93 2.97 -5.27
C GLY A 308 4.31 3.48 -4.85
N ALA A 309 5.35 3.27 -5.66
CA ALA A 309 6.68 3.76 -5.32
C ALA A 309 6.74 5.29 -5.32
N GLU A 310 6.06 5.96 -6.25
CA GLU A 310 5.97 7.42 -6.26
C GLU A 310 5.45 7.95 -4.92
N LYS A 311 4.35 7.39 -4.41
CA LYS A 311 3.76 7.81 -3.12
C LYS A 311 4.59 7.39 -1.93
N PHE A 312 5.20 6.20 -1.97
CA PHE A 312 6.15 5.78 -0.95
C PHE A 312 7.29 6.80 -0.80
N LEU A 313 7.86 7.25 -1.91
CA LEU A 313 8.98 8.17 -1.97
C LEU A 313 8.56 9.62 -1.62
N ASN A 314 7.52 10.14 -2.27
CA ASN A 314 7.07 11.52 -2.10
C ASN A 314 6.22 11.76 -0.84
N ILE A 315 5.54 10.75 -0.30
CA ILE A 315 4.69 10.89 0.89
C ILE A 315 5.34 10.26 2.11
N LYS A 316 5.50 8.93 2.12
CA LYS A 316 5.97 8.20 3.31
C LYS A 316 7.42 8.55 3.65
N CYS A 317 8.34 8.46 2.69
CA CYS A 317 9.76 8.77 2.93
C CYS A 317 9.95 10.22 3.34
N ARG A 318 9.28 11.17 2.66
CA ARG A 318 9.31 12.59 3.01
C ARG A 318 8.86 12.85 4.45
N LYS A 319 7.73 12.25 4.87
CA LYS A 319 7.18 12.45 6.22
C LYS A 319 8.02 11.79 7.32
N ALA A 320 8.58 10.64 7.02
CA ALA A 320 9.28 9.82 7.99
C ALA A 320 10.79 10.07 8.06
N GLY A 321 11.35 10.82 7.11
CA GLY A 321 12.79 10.97 6.95
C GLY A 321 13.47 9.64 6.57
N LEU A 322 12.80 8.82 5.75
CA LEU A 322 13.34 7.54 5.29
C LEU A 322 14.09 7.73 3.98
N GLU A 323 15.22 7.04 3.85
CA GLU A 323 16.05 7.06 2.64
C GLU A 323 16.21 5.63 2.10
N PRO A 324 15.47 5.23 1.04
CA PRO A 324 15.65 3.92 0.43
C PRO A 324 17.07 3.78 -0.15
N SER A 325 17.71 2.64 0.16
CA SER A 325 19.06 2.33 -0.34
C SER A 325 19.05 1.81 -1.77
N ILE A 326 17.97 1.10 -2.16
CA ILE A 326 17.79 0.51 -3.48
C ILE A 326 16.30 0.29 -3.76
N ALA A 327 15.93 0.28 -5.04
CA ALA A 327 14.63 -0.20 -5.52
C ALA A 327 14.79 -1.51 -6.29
N VAL A 328 14.02 -2.53 -5.91
CA VAL A 328 13.86 -3.78 -6.65
C VAL A 328 12.58 -3.68 -7.48
N LEU A 329 12.74 -3.61 -8.79
CA LEU A 329 11.64 -3.47 -9.74
C LEU A 329 11.22 -4.85 -10.26
N VAL A 330 10.09 -5.34 -9.81
CA VAL A 330 9.55 -6.64 -10.26
C VAL A 330 8.95 -6.50 -11.65
N ALA A 331 9.36 -7.38 -12.55
CA ALA A 331 8.80 -7.56 -13.87
C ALA A 331 8.42 -9.02 -14.10
N THR A 332 7.40 -9.26 -14.92
CA THR A 332 7.02 -10.60 -15.38
C THR A 332 6.94 -10.61 -16.89
N VAL A 333 7.28 -11.73 -17.52
CA VAL A 333 7.12 -11.93 -18.96
C VAL A 333 5.67 -11.67 -19.37
N ARG A 334 4.69 -12.12 -18.56
CA ARG A 334 3.26 -11.91 -18.82
C ARG A 334 2.88 -10.43 -18.87
N ALA A 335 3.36 -9.64 -17.90
CA ALA A 335 3.06 -8.20 -17.86
C ALA A 335 3.70 -7.47 -19.05
N LEU A 336 4.90 -7.85 -19.45
CA LEU A 336 5.57 -7.27 -20.61
C LEU A 336 4.86 -7.66 -21.90
N LYS A 337 4.45 -8.92 -22.10
CA LYS A 337 3.60 -9.32 -23.24
C LYS A 337 2.33 -8.47 -23.31
N MET A 338 1.65 -8.30 -22.18
CA MET A 338 0.41 -7.51 -22.11
C MET A 338 0.66 -6.02 -22.44
N ASN A 339 1.77 -5.44 -21.97
CA ASN A 339 2.21 -4.10 -22.32
C ASN A 339 2.67 -4.00 -23.79
N GLY A 340 3.10 -5.11 -24.38
CA GLY A 340 3.44 -5.26 -25.80
C GLY A 340 2.25 -5.51 -26.73
N GLY A 341 1.01 -5.57 -26.17
CA GLY A 341 -0.24 -5.68 -26.93
C GLY A 341 -0.84 -7.09 -26.99
N VAL A 342 -0.31 -8.08 -26.28
CA VAL A 342 -0.88 -9.44 -26.21
C VAL A 342 -2.14 -9.44 -25.35
N SER A 343 -3.20 -10.11 -25.80
CA SER A 343 -4.44 -10.28 -25.06
C SER A 343 -4.24 -11.22 -23.85
N LYS A 344 -5.12 -11.09 -22.83
CA LYS A 344 -5.02 -11.86 -21.58
C LYS A 344 -5.01 -13.38 -21.81
N GLU A 345 -5.77 -13.84 -22.79
CA GLU A 345 -5.96 -15.26 -23.12
C GLU A 345 -4.68 -15.91 -23.69
N ASN A 346 -3.83 -15.12 -24.36
CA ASN A 346 -2.64 -15.58 -25.09
C ASN A 346 -1.31 -15.29 -24.36
N LEU A 347 -1.35 -14.88 -23.09
CA LEU A 347 -0.15 -14.54 -22.30
C LEU A 347 0.76 -15.75 -22.03
N ALA A 348 0.25 -16.97 -22.12
CA ALA A 348 1.04 -18.20 -21.97
C ALA A 348 1.85 -18.56 -23.23
N ASP A 349 1.48 -18.04 -24.40
CA ASP A 349 2.13 -18.35 -25.67
C ASP A 349 3.48 -17.64 -25.76
N LYS A 350 4.50 -18.31 -26.29
CA LYS A 350 5.82 -17.72 -26.53
C LYS A 350 5.71 -16.54 -27.50
N ASN A 351 6.19 -15.35 -27.07
CA ASN A 351 6.17 -14.15 -27.91
C ASN A 351 7.27 -13.14 -27.53
N PRO A 352 8.55 -13.40 -27.88
CA PRO A 352 9.67 -12.50 -27.56
C PRO A 352 9.48 -11.09 -28.15
N GLU A 353 8.93 -10.98 -29.36
CA GLU A 353 8.69 -9.68 -30.01
C GLU A 353 7.77 -8.78 -29.20
N SER A 354 6.70 -9.34 -28.63
CA SER A 354 5.80 -8.59 -27.76
C SER A 354 6.46 -8.26 -26.41
N VAL A 355 7.34 -9.12 -25.90
CA VAL A 355 8.16 -8.80 -24.71
C VAL A 355 9.05 -7.60 -25.02
N ALA A 356 9.79 -7.60 -26.11
CA ALA A 356 10.63 -6.49 -26.53
C ALA A 356 9.85 -5.15 -26.65
N LYS A 357 8.65 -5.20 -27.24
CA LYS A 357 7.74 -4.03 -27.29
C LYS A 357 7.32 -3.56 -25.90
N GLY A 358 6.99 -4.51 -25.02
CA GLY A 358 6.55 -4.24 -23.65
C GLY A 358 7.68 -3.73 -22.74
N CYS A 359 8.93 -4.03 -23.05
CA CYS A 359 10.11 -3.54 -22.31
C CYS A 359 10.21 -2.01 -22.27
N LYS A 360 9.55 -1.28 -23.17
CA LYS A 360 9.40 0.18 -23.05
C LYS A 360 8.70 0.60 -21.77
N ASN A 361 7.75 -0.21 -21.27
CA ASN A 361 7.11 0.02 -19.96
C ASN A 361 8.11 -0.16 -18.82
N LEU A 362 8.91 -1.24 -18.86
CA LEU A 362 9.99 -1.50 -17.91
C LEU A 362 11.00 -0.33 -17.89
N GLY A 363 11.46 0.12 -19.05
CA GLY A 363 12.40 1.24 -19.17
C GLY A 363 11.88 2.52 -18.53
N ARG A 364 10.60 2.85 -18.76
CA ARG A 364 9.95 4.01 -18.12
C ARG A 364 9.95 3.92 -16.60
N HIS A 365 9.69 2.74 -16.04
CA HIS A 365 9.73 2.53 -14.59
C HIS A 365 11.16 2.62 -14.03
N ILE A 366 12.18 2.10 -14.74
CA ILE A 366 13.59 2.24 -14.37
C ILE A 366 13.98 3.72 -14.34
N GLU A 367 13.67 4.49 -15.40
CA GLU A 367 13.94 5.94 -15.45
C GLU A 367 13.26 6.69 -14.30
N ASN A 368 11.99 6.36 -14.03
CA ASN A 368 11.23 7.00 -12.96
C ASN A 368 11.89 6.80 -11.59
N LEU A 369 12.29 5.57 -11.26
CA LEU A 369 12.96 5.26 -9.99
C LEU A 369 14.34 5.94 -9.89
N LYS A 370 15.13 5.91 -10.98
CA LYS A 370 16.43 6.61 -11.04
C LYS A 370 16.28 8.13 -10.88
N SER A 371 15.16 8.71 -11.31
CA SER A 371 14.90 10.15 -11.15
C SER A 371 14.75 10.60 -9.70
N PHE A 372 14.56 9.68 -8.76
CA PHE A 372 14.63 9.92 -7.32
C PHE A 372 16.03 9.74 -6.73
N GLY A 373 17.05 9.42 -7.54
CA GLY A 373 18.42 9.18 -7.08
C GLY A 373 18.63 7.81 -6.41
N ILE A 374 17.78 6.82 -6.69
CA ILE A 374 17.83 5.50 -6.08
C ILE A 374 18.41 4.49 -7.08
N PRO A 375 19.41 3.65 -6.70
CA PRO A 375 19.85 2.51 -7.51
C PRO A 375 18.69 1.54 -7.78
N VAL A 376 18.69 0.93 -8.97
CA VAL A 376 17.60 0.03 -9.42
C VAL A 376 18.18 -1.30 -9.89
N VAL A 377 17.60 -2.40 -9.41
CA VAL A 377 17.78 -3.75 -9.92
C VAL A 377 16.42 -4.33 -10.32
N VAL A 378 16.37 -5.09 -11.40
CA VAL A 378 15.13 -5.71 -11.89
C VAL A 378 15.07 -7.15 -11.40
N ALA A 379 13.95 -7.53 -10.78
CA ALA A 379 13.64 -8.91 -10.43
C ALA A 379 12.66 -9.49 -11.47
N ILE A 380 13.10 -10.45 -12.28
CA ILE A 380 12.22 -11.18 -13.18
C ILE A 380 11.55 -12.28 -12.37
N ASN A 381 10.28 -12.08 -11.98
CA ASN A 381 9.50 -13.10 -11.29
C ASN A 381 9.07 -14.16 -12.31
N HIS A 382 9.78 -15.28 -12.32
CA HIS A 382 9.72 -16.33 -13.31
C HIS A 382 8.48 -17.23 -13.12
N PHE A 383 7.79 -17.49 -14.23
CA PHE A 383 6.70 -18.46 -14.34
C PHE A 383 7.12 -19.63 -15.21
N VAL A 384 6.53 -20.81 -14.99
CA VAL A 384 6.86 -22.06 -15.71
C VAL A 384 6.68 -21.93 -17.23
N THR A 385 5.84 -21.00 -17.68
CA THR A 385 5.57 -20.74 -19.11
C THR A 385 6.57 -19.80 -19.78
N ASP A 386 7.46 -19.19 -19.00
CA ASP A 386 8.43 -18.23 -19.53
C ASP A 386 9.55 -18.95 -20.28
N THR A 387 9.95 -18.42 -21.44
CA THR A 387 11.02 -19.00 -22.26
C THR A 387 12.33 -18.23 -22.07
N ASP A 388 13.46 -18.91 -22.33
CA ASP A 388 14.78 -18.31 -22.17
C ASP A 388 14.96 -17.09 -23.11
N GLU A 389 14.41 -17.14 -24.33
CA GLU A 389 14.48 -16.02 -25.28
C GLU A 389 13.72 -14.79 -24.76
N GLU A 390 12.56 -14.99 -24.13
CA GLU A 390 11.79 -13.90 -23.54
C GLU A 390 12.51 -13.28 -22.34
N ILE A 391 13.21 -14.10 -21.58
CA ILE A 391 14.02 -13.65 -20.43
C ILE A 391 15.24 -12.85 -20.90
N ILE A 392 15.92 -13.32 -21.94
CA ILE A 392 17.09 -12.63 -22.53
C ILE A 392 16.70 -11.24 -23.02
N GLU A 393 15.56 -11.09 -23.72
CA GLU A 393 15.05 -9.79 -24.15
C GLU A 393 14.92 -8.79 -22.97
N ILE A 394 14.42 -9.27 -21.84
CA ILE A 394 14.27 -8.42 -20.64
C ILE A 394 15.64 -8.04 -20.09
N GLN A 395 16.57 -8.99 -20.01
CA GLN A 395 17.90 -8.77 -19.46
C GLN A 395 18.73 -7.80 -20.29
N GLU A 396 18.72 -7.97 -21.62
CA GLU A 396 19.42 -7.09 -22.54
C GLU A 396 18.84 -5.67 -22.49
N TYR A 397 17.51 -5.53 -22.54
CA TYR A 397 16.87 -4.23 -22.45
C TYR A 397 17.14 -3.52 -21.10
N ALA A 398 17.04 -4.25 -19.98
CA ALA A 398 17.33 -3.67 -18.67
C ALA A 398 18.78 -3.18 -18.58
N LYS A 399 19.74 -3.94 -19.14
CA LYS A 399 21.16 -3.56 -19.23
C LYS A 399 21.37 -2.28 -20.04
N GLU A 400 20.69 -2.12 -21.16
CA GLU A 400 20.71 -0.89 -21.96
C GLU A 400 20.18 0.31 -21.17
N GLN A 401 19.18 0.10 -20.27
CA GLN A 401 18.67 1.11 -19.37
C GLN A 401 19.57 1.32 -18.11
N GLY A 402 20.73 0.64 -18.06
CA GLY A 402 21.68 0.71 -16.96
C GLY A 402 21.14 0.11 -15.66
N ALA A 403 20.35 -0.94 -15.74
CA ALA A 403 19.89 -1.76 -14.63
C ALA A 403 20.17 -3.24 -14.94
N GLU A 404 20.49 -4.04 -13.93
CA GLU A 404 20.66 -5.48 -14.08
C GLU A 404 19.32 -6.18 -13.83
N ALA A 405 19.00 -7.20 -14.63
CA ALA A 405 17.80 -8.01 -14.47
C ALA A 405 18.17 -9.45 -14.08
N ILE A 406 17.63 -9.91 -12.96
CA ILE A 406 17.95 -11.20 -12.35
C ILE A 406 16.69 -12.06 -12.29
N VAL A 407 16.83 -13.32 -12.75
CA VAL A 407 15.73 -14.30 -12.74
C VAL A 407 15.51 -14.82 -11.32
N CYS A 408 14.26 -14.76 -10.87
CA CYS A 408 13.86 -15.16 -9.53
C CYS A 408 12.82 -16.28 -9.58
N LYS A 409 13.14 -17.45 -8.99
CA LYS A 409 12.30 -18.66 -8.91
C LYS A 409 11.83 -18.94 -7.48
N HIS A 410 11.66 -17.89 -6.68
CA HIS A 410 11.35 -17.97 -5.26
C HIS A 410 9.95 -18.52 -4.96
N TRP A 411 9.00 -18.39 -5.87
CA TRP A 411 7.68 -19.02 -5.71
C TRP A 411 7.81 -20.54 -5.58
N GLU A 412 8.65 -21.15 -6.40
CA GLU A 412 8.89 -22.61 -6.42
C GLU A 412 9.93 -23.05 -5.39
N LYS A 413 11.02 -22.27 -5.21
CA LYS A 413 12.25 -22.70 -4.52
C LYS A 413 12.55 -21.94 -3.22
N GLY A 414 11.65 -21.05 -2.77
CA GLY A 414 11.89 -20.22 -1.59
C GLY A 414 13.16 -19.38 -1.71
N SER A 415 13.89 -19.19 -0.64
CA SER A 415 15.14 -18.42 -0.61
C SER A 415 16.17 -18.87 -1.66
N GLN A 416 16.28 -20.16 -1.92
CA GLN A 416 17.21 -20.71 -2.91
C GLN A 416 16.95 -20.16 -4.34
N GLY A 417 15.70 -19.83 -4.63
CA GLY A 417 15.31 -19.27 -5.93
C GLY A 417 15.60 -17.79 -6.12
N ILE A 418 16.10 -17.08 -5.11
CA ILE A 418 16.30 -15.62 -5.15
C ILE A 418 17.67 -15.18 -4.57
N MET A 419 18.54 -16.12 -4.21
CA MET A 419 19.83 -15.81 -3.59
C MET A 419 20.71 -14.89 -4.45
N ASP A 420 20.67 -15.03 -5.78
CA ASP A 420 21.49 -14.21 -6.66
C ASP A 420 21.01 -12.73 -6.65
N LEU A 421 19.68 -12.51 -6.60
CA LEU A 421 19.15 -11.17 -6.38
C LEU A 421 19.56 -10.65 -4.99
N ALA A 422 19.48 -11.46 -3.95
CA ALA A 422 19.86 -11.05 -2.59
C ALA A 422 21.34 -10.65 -2.51
N LYS A 423 22.26 -11.41 -3.11
CA LYS A 423 23.68 -11.06 -3.19
C LYS A 423 23.88 -9.74 -3.92
N ARG A 424 23.23 -9.59 -5.09
CA ARG A 424 23.36 -8.37 -5.89
C ARG A 424 22.82 -7.13 -5.18
N VAL A 425 21.71 -7.27 -4.48
CA VAL A 425 21.15 -6.18 -3.65
C VAL A 425 22.16 -5.74 -2.58
N VAL A 426 22.78 -6.71 -1.88
CA VAL A 426 23.82 -6.41 -0.86
C VAL A 426 25.01 -5.71 -1.50
N GLU A 427 25.54 -6.19 -2.62
CA GLU A 427 26.66 -5.59 -3.34
C GLU A 427 26.38 -4.12 -3.69
N ILE A 428 25.19 -3.83 -4.24
CA ILE A 428 24.80 -2.46 -4.61
C ILE A 428 24.67 -1.58 -3.37
N VAL A 429 23.96 -2.06 -2.35
CA VAL A 429 23.68 -1.29 -1.13
C VAL A 429 24.94 -1.00 -0.30
N ASP A 430 25.89 -1.92 -0.29
CA ASP A 430 27.16 -1.76 0.42
C ASP A 430 28.21 -0.99 -0.40
N GLY A 431 28.09 -0.99 -1.74
CA GLY A 431 29.02 -0.34 -2.68
C GLY A 431 28.61 1.07 -3.10
N GLU A 432 27.32 1.34 -3.27
CA GLU A 432 26.80 2.60 -3.79
C GLU A 432 25.88 3.27 -2.77
N LYS A 433 26.14 4.54 -2.45
CA LYS A 433 25.23 5.31 -1.61
C LYS A 433 24.09 5.88 -2.45
N SER A 434 22.83 5.56 -2.08
CA SER A 434 21.64 6.21 -2.63
C SER A 434 21.73 7.73 -2.44
N GLN A 435 21.32 8.46 -3.46
CA GLN A 435 21.19 9.93 -3.45
C GLN A 435 19.72 10.33 -3.45
N PHE A 436 18.92 9.62 -2.67
CA PHE A 436 17.47 9.81 -2.64
C PHE A 436 17.09 11.26 -2.39
N ALA A 437 16.22 11.78 -3.24
CA ALA A 437 15.53 13.05 -3.06
C ALA A 437 14.07 12.96 -3.54
N PRO A 438 13.12 13.56 -2.82
CA PRO A 438 11.75 13.69 -3.30
C PRO A 438 11.68 14.45 -4.62
N LEU A 439 10.69 14.13 -5.44
CA LEU A 439 10.56 14.64 -6.81
C LEU A 439 10.35 16.16 -6.90
N TYR A 440 9.76 16.74 -5.87
CA TYR A 440 9.42 18.17 -5.78
C TYR A 440 9.65 18.73 -4.36
N SER A 441 9.88 20.04 -4.28
CA SER A 441 10.03 20.77 -3.01
C SER A 441 8.67 21.04 -2.35
N ASP A 442 8.64 21.10 -1.02
CA ASP A 442 7.44 21.49 -0.24
C ASP A 442 6.97 22.91 -0.56
N ASN A 443 7.86 23.79 -1.00
CA ASN A 443 7.57 25.19 -1.31
C ASN A 443 6.94 25.42 -2.70
N MET A 444 6.87 24.39 -3.54
CA MET A 444 6.14 24.49 -4.80
C MET A 444 4.63 24.60 -4.52
N SER A 445 3.88 25.31 -5.39
CA SER A 445 2.41 25.34 -5.29
C SER A 445 1.84 23.93 -5.48
N LEU A 446 0.64 23.70 -4.96
CA LEU A 446 -0.02 22.39 -5.08
C LEU A 446 -0.19 21.97 -6.56
N LEU A 447 -0.56 22.91 -7.42
CA LEU A 447 -0.68 22.63 -8.86
C LEU A 447 0.67 22.29 -9.49
N GLN A 448 1.76 22.99 -9.13
CA GLN A 448 3.12 22.67 -9.61
C GLN A 448 3.59 21.30 -9.17
N LYS A 449 3.25 20.86 -7.94
CA LYS A 449 3.54 19.49 -7.47
C LYS A 449 2.82 18.44 -8.33
N ILE A 450 1.54 18.66 -8.62
CA ILE A 450 0.73 17.81 -9.49
C ILE A 450 1.35 17.74 -10.90
N GLU A 451 1.65 18.88 -11.50
CA GLU A 451 2.28 18.95 -12.81
C GLU A 451 3.64 18.24 -12.85
N THR A 452 4.42 18.36 -11.76
CA THR A 452 5.72 17.69 -11.67
C THR A 452 5.56 16.17 -11.72
N VAL A 453 4.63 15.59 -10.95
CA VAL A 453 4.36 14.14 -11.01
C VAL A 453 3.86 13.74 -12.40
N CYS A 454 2.88 14.45 -12.94
CA CYS A 454 2.31 14.14 -14.25
C CYS A 454 3.35 14.19 -15.38
N LYS A 455 4.21 15.22 -15.40
CA LYS A 455 5.24 15.38 -16.44
C LYS A 455 6.41 14.44 -16.27
N ARG A 456 6.92 14.28 -15.03
CA ARG A 456 8.14 13.48 -14.79
C ARG A 456 7.88 11.99 -14.70
N ILE A 457 6.78 11.56 -14.06
CA ILE A 457 6.47 10.14 -13.87
C ILE A 457 5.60 9.59 -14.98
N TYR A 458 4.53 10.30 -15.36
CA TYR A 458 3.58 9.82 -16.36
C TYR A 458 3.95 10.23 -17.78
N ARG A 459 4.89 11.18 -17.96
CA ARG A 459 5.27 11.77 -19.26
C ARG A 459 4.07 12.39 -19.97
N ALA A 460 3.16 12.98 -19.21
CA ALA A 460 2.06 13.76 -19.77
C ALA A 460 2.55 15.12 -20.29
N ASP A 461 1.99 15.56 -21.37
CA ASP A 461 2.29 16.88 -21.95
C ASP A 461 1.60 17.98 -21.13
N GLU A 462 0.39 17.70 -20.66
CA GLU A 462 -0.48 18.70 -20.03
C GLU A 462 -1.30 18.12 -18.87
N VAL A 463 -1.59 18.97 -17.90
CA VAL A 463 -2.54 18.73 -16.81
C VAL A 463 -3.78 19.59 -17.00
N LEU A 464 -4.94 18.95 -17.16
CA LEU A 464 -6.20 19.63 -17.38
C LEU A 464 -6.92 19.81 -16.02
N ALA A 465 -6.83 21.01 -15.45
CA ALA A 465 -7.54 21.43 -14.25
C ALA A 465 -8.49 22.58 -14.59
N ASN A 466 -9.77 22.42 -14.32
CA ASN A 466 -10.75 23.50 -14.50
C ASN A 466 -10.57 24.60 -13.44
N GLN A 467 -11.24 25.73 -13.62
CA GLN A 467 -11.11 26.88 -12.72
C GLN A 467 -11.50 26.54 -11.27
N THR A 468 -12.55 25.76 -11.06
CA THR A 468 -13.01 25.36 -9.71
C THR A 468 -11.92 24.60 -8.95
N ILE A 469 -11.23 23.67 -9.61
CA ILE A 469 -10.11 22.90 -9.01
C ILE A 469 -8.94 23.83 -8.69
N ARG A 470 -8.58 24.75 -9.60
CA ARG A 470 -7.50 25.73 -9.38
C ARG A 470 -7.80 26.63 -8.18
N ASP A 471 -9.03 27.15 -8.09
CA ASP A 471 -9.48 27.99 -6.98
C ASP A 471 -9.48 27.22 -5.64
N GLN A 472 -9.88 25.96 -5.66
CA GLN A 472 -9.86 25.10 -4.48
C GLN A 472 -8.42 24.82 -3.98
N LEU A 473 -7.49 24.49 -4.88
CA LEU A 473 -6.08 24.31 -4.53
C LEU A 473 -5.50 25.61 -3.95
N LYS A 474 -5.80 26.74 -4.57
CA LYS A 474 -5.35 28.05 -4.09
C LYS A 474 -5.94 28.41 -2.72
N SER A 475 -7.20 28.08 -2.47
CA SER A 475 -7.85 28.26 -1.18
C SER A 475 -7.12 27.45 -0.08
N TRP A 476 -6.74 26.21 -0.35
CA TRP A 476 -5.98 25.39 0.59
C TRP A 476 -4.57 25.91 0.82
N GLU A 477 -3.89 26.41 -0.20
CA GLU A 477 -2.59 27.08 -0.03
C GLU A 477 -2.71 28.28 0.93
N ASN A 478 -3.73 29.13 0.75
CA ASN A 478 -4.00 30.28 1.62
C ASN A 478 -4.39 29.87 3.05
N ALA A 479 -5.00 28.69 3.21
CA ALA A 479 -5.34 28.12 4.52
C ALA A 479 -4.15 27.39 5.21
N GLY A 480 -2.94 27.44 4.62
CA GLY A 480 -1.74 26.86 5.22
C GLY A 480 -1.42 25.42 4.79
N PHE A 481 -2.19 24.82 3.89
CA PHE A 481 -1.98 23.45 3.41
C PHE A 481 -1.06 23.35 2.18
N GLY A 482 -0.47 24.46 1.71
CA GLY A 482 0.36 24.49 0.51
C GLY A 482 1.62 23.63 0.55
N LYS A 483 2.12 23.30 1.74
CA LYS A 483 3.31 22.42 1.90
C LYS A 483 3.00 20.92 1.81
N LEU A 484 1.74 20.52 1.79
CA LEU A 484 1.36 19.11 1.73
C LEU A 484 1.80 18.46 0.41
N PRO A 485 2.23 17.19 0.45
CA PRO A 485 2.47 16.40 -0.76
C PRO A 485 1.14 16.06 -1.46
N VAL A 486 1.22 15.68 -2.73
CA VAL A 486 0.09 15.25 -3.54
C VAL A 486 0.06 13.74 -3.69
N CYS A 487 -1.14 13.17 -3.66
CA CYS A 487 -1.43 11.75 -3.82
C CYS A 487 -2.25 11.56 -5.10
N MET A 488 -1.58 11.18 -6.20
CA MET A 488 -2.25 10.99 -7.48
C MET A 488 -3.09 9.72 -7.48
N ALA A 489 -4.37 9.85 -7.81
CA ALA A 489 -5.35 8.76 -7.86
C ALA A 489 -5.80 8.55 -9.31
N LYS A 490 -5.29 7.51 -9.96
CA LYS A 490 -5.59 7.10 -11.34
C LYS A 490 -5.60 5.59 -11.50
N THR A 491 -5.91 5.09 -12.69
CA THR A 491 -5.80 3.66 -13.01
C THR A 491 -4.37 3.15 -12.81
N GLN A 492 -4.24 1.93 -12.28
CA GLN A 492 -2.96 1.26 -12.09
C GLN A 492 -2.39 0.60 -13.37
N TYR A 493 -3.17 0.48 -14.41
CA TYR A 493 -2.83 -0.30 -15.61
C TYR A 493 -2.09 0.49 -16.70
N SER A 494 -1.95 1.79 -16.55
CA SER A 494 -1.34 2.68 -17.53
C SER A 494 -0.70 3.89 -16.86
N PHE A 495 0.30 4.49 -17.48
CA PHE A 495 0.78 5.83 -17.10
C PHE A 495 -0.26 6.93 -17.35
N THR A 496 -1.23 6.69 -18.24
CA THR A 496 -2.34 7.61 -18.51
C THR A 496 -3.54 7.36 -17.60
N THR A 497 -4.64 8.06 -17.83
CA THR A 497 -5.93 7.80 -17.18
C THR A 497 -6.78 6.77 -17.92
N ASP A 498 -6.34 6.30 -19.10
CA ASP A 498 -6.98 5.24 -19.86
C ASP A 498 -6.28 3.88 -19.58
N PRO A 499 -6.95 2.90 -18.95
CA PRO A 499 -6.37 1.60 -18.64
C PRO A 499 -5.97 0.77 -19.87
N ASN A 500 -6.49 1.10 -21.04
CA ASN A 500 -6.20 0.37 -22.28
C ASN A 500 -4.97 0.92 -23.01
N ARG A 501 -4.52 2.12 -22.70
CA ARG A 501 -3.34 2.75 -23.30
C ARG A 501 -2.07 2.29 -22.57
N ARG A 502 -1.63 1.07 -22.87
CA ARG A 502 -0.51 0.38 -22.20
C ARG A 502 0.85 0.75 -22.75
N GLY A 503 1.91 0.11 -22.25
CA GLY A 503 3.30 0.34 -22.66
C GLY A 503 3.88 1.60 -22.03
N ALA A 504 4.53 2.45 -22.83
CA ALA A 504 5.11 3.72 -22.42
C ALA A 504 4.51 4.90 -23.23
N PRO A 505 3.25 5.23 -23.02
CA PRO A 505 2.56 6.25 -23.81
C PRO A 505 3.15 7.65 -23.60
N THR A 506 3.13 8.46 -24.67
CA THR A 506 3.45 9.89 -24.69
C THR A 506 2.33 10.64 -25.42
N GLY A 507 2.37 11.96 -25.48
CA GLY A 507 1.37 12.75 -26.20
C GLY A 507 -0.02 12.64 -25.56
N HIS A 508 -0.12 12.76 -24.23
CA HIS A 508 -1.40 12.66 -23.53
C HIS A 508 -1.51 13.71 -22.42
N SER A 509 -2.74 14.04 -22.07
CA SER A 509 -3.08 14.93 -20.98
C SER A 509 -3.61 14.14 -19.79
N ILE A 510 -3.42 14.66 -18.58
CA ILE A 510 -4.01 14.12 -17.36
C ILE A 510 -5.13 15.04 -16.89
N PRO A 511 -6.41 14.65 -17.03
CA PRO A 511 -7.53 15.42 -16.50
C PRO A 511 -7.64 15.24 -14.98
N ILE A 512 -7.77 16.34 -14.24
CA ILE A 512 -8.13 16.31 -12.82
C ILE A 512 -9.65 16.45 -12.73
N ARG A 513 -10.31 15.45 -12.16
CA ARG A 513 -11.76 15.45 -11.94
C ARG A 513 -12.17 16.09 -10.62
N GLU A 514 -11.38 15.80 -9.58
CA GLU A 514 -11.65 16.21 -8.21
C GLU A 514 -10.35 16.29 -7.42
N VAL A 515 -10.32 17.15 -6.41
CA VAL A 515 -9.26 17.19 -5.40
C VAL A 515 -9.89 17.09 -4.02
N ARG A 516 -9.24 16.34 -3.10
CA ARG A 516 -9.69 16.18 -1.71
C ARG A 516 -8.54 16.49 -0.76
N LEU A 517 -8.82 17.23 0.29
CA LEU A 517 -7.86 17.50 1.35
C LEU A 517 -8.01 16.45 2.45
N SER A 518 -7.02 15.56 2.59
CA SER A 518 -6.88 14.67 3.74
C SER A 518 -5.98 15.37 4.77
N ALA A 519 -6.57 16.29 5.51
CA ALA A 519 -5.84 17.21 6.40
C ALA A 519 -5.17 16.48 7.57
N GLY A 520 -5.81 15.45 8.11
CA GLY A 520 -5.28 14.62 9.18
C GLY A 520 -4.13 13.73 8.69
N ALA A 521 -4.30 13.05 7.57
CA ALA A 521 -3.24 12.26 6.94
C ALA A 521 -2.12 13.15 6.40
N GLY A 522 -2.44 14.40 6.04
CA GLY A 522 -1.49 15.42 5.61
C GLY A 522 -1.02 15.22 4.19
N PHE A 523 -1.95 15.04 3.24
CA PHE A 523 -1.71 15.07 1.79
C PHE A 523 -2.98 15.50 1.02
N ILE A 524 -2.79 15.90 -0.23
CA ILE A 524 -3.88 16.23 -1.14
C ILE A 524 -4.12 15.06 -2.09
N VAL A 525 -5.32 14.50 -2.11
CA VAL A 525 -5.72 13.47 -3.09
C VAL A 525 -6.14 14.16 -4.38
N VAL A 526 -5.56 13.73 -5.50
CA VAL A 526 -5.83 14.27 -6.84
C VAL A 526 -6.44 13.17 -7.70
N ILE A 527 -7.74 13.24 -7.93
CA ILE A 527 -8.51 12.22 -8.64
C ILE A 527 -8.49 12.52 -10.13
N CYS A 528 -7.85 11.65 -10.90
CA CYS A 528 -7.63 11.80 -12.35
C CYS A 528 -8.44 10.81 -13.20
N GLY A 529 -9.28 9.97 -12.58
CA GLY A 529 -10.06 8.94 -13.27
C GLY A 529 -11.23 8.45 -12.43
N ASP A 530 -11.81 7.32 -12.83
CA ASP A 530 -12.87 6.67 -12.05
C ASP A 530 -12.23 5.88 -10.91
N ILE A 531 -12.15 6.51 -9.74
CA ILE A 531 -11.60 5.91 -8.52
C ILE A 531 -12.74 5.53 -7.61
N MET A 532 -12.80 4.24 -7.28
CA MET A 532 -13.81 3.70 -6.38
C MET A 532 -13.24 3.55 -4.97
N THR A 533 -13.85 4.25 -4.02
CA THR A 533 -13.55 4.15 -2.59
C THR A 533 -14.42 3.09 -1.90
N MET A 534 -15.46 2.60 -2.57
CA MET A 534 -16.25 1.43 -2.20
C MET A 534 -16.37 0.49 -3.41
N PRO A 535 -15.45 -0.49 -3.57
CA PRO A 535 -15.54 -1.49 -4.62
C PRO A 535 -16.84 -2.32 -4.51
N GLY A 536 -17.33 -2.82 -5.63
CA GLY A 536 -18.39 -3.82 -5.61
C GLY A 536 -17.80 -5.22 -5.73
N LEU A 537 -18.53 -6.23 -5.28
CA LEU A 537 -18.20 -7.62 -5.61
C LEU A 537 -18.24 -7.81 -7.14
N PRO A 538 -17.30 -8.57 -7.73
CA PRO A 538 -17.30 -8.91 -9.15
C PRO A 538 -18.49 -9.83 -9.47
N ARG A 539 -18.65 -10.15 -10.77
CA ARG A 539 -19.73 -11.06 -11.21
C ARG A 539 -19.65 -12.45 -10.56
N ILE A 540 -18.43 -12.95 -10.36
CA ILE A 540 -18.13 -14.19 -9.65
C ILE A 540 -17.13 -13.82 -8.56
N PRO A 541 -17.57 -13.57 -7.32
CA PRO A 541 -16.68 -13.24 -6.22
C PRO A 541 -15.95 -14.48 -5.69
N SER A 542 -14.77 -14.31 -5.13
CA SER A 542 -14.03 -15.39 -4.45
C SER A 542 -14.84 -16.04 -3.34
N ALA A 543 -15.75 -15.28 -2.73
CA ALA A 543 -16.68 -15.76 -1.69
C ALA A 543 -17.51 -16.98 -2.11
N GLU A 544 -17.79 -17.19 -3.41
CA GLU A 544 -18.53 -18.36 -3.89
C GLU A 544 -17.75 -19.68 -3.73
N ASN A 545 -16.42 -19.59 -3.64
CA ASN A 545 -15.53 -20.75 -3.53
C ASN A 545 -14.92 -20.90 -2.12
N ILE A 546 -15.11 -19.91 -1.23
CA ILE A 546 -14.57 -19.97 0.13
C ILE A 546 -15.58 -20.69 1.02
N CYS A 547 -15.19 -21.83 1.58
CA CYS A 547 -16.03 -22.62 2.48
C CYS A 547 -15.17 -23.36 3.53
N LEU A 548 -15.84 -24.02 4.47
CA LEU A 548 -15.22 -25.01 5.34
C LEU A 548 -15.45 -26.41 4.76
N ASN A 549 -14.40 -27.22 4.75
CA ASN A 549 -14.52 -28.65 4.45
C ASN A 549 -15.02 -29.45 5.68
N ASP A 550 -15.16 -30.76 5.52
CA ASP A 550 -15.66 -31.65 6.58
C ASP A 550 -14.75 -31.69 7.84
N ASN A 551 -13.52 -31.27 7.71
CA ASN A 551 -12.56 -31.15 8.81
C ASN A 551 -12.53 -29.77 9.45
N ALA A 552 -13.46 -28.87 9.10
CA ALA A 552 -13.51 -27.48 9.49
C ALA A 552 -12.27 -26.66 9.05
N GLU A 553 -11.62 -27.07 7.97
CA GLU A 553 -10.54 -26.32 7.34
C GLU A 553 -11.08 -25.42 6.23
N ILE A 554 -10.49 -24.24 6.06
CA ILE A 554 -10.89 -23.27 5.04
C ILE A 554 -10.41 -23.74 3.67
N GLU A 555 -11.30 -23.77 2.69
CA GLU A 555 -10.99 -24.00 1.27
C GLU A 555 -11.28 -22.75 0.44
N GLY A 556 -10.59 -22.60 -0.69
CA GLY A 556 -10.82 -21.53 -1.64
C GLY A 556 -10.25 -20.16 -1.25
N LEU A 557 -9.48 -20.05 -0.17
CA LEU A 557 -8.85 -18.81 0.27
C LEU A 557 -7.49 -18.57 -0.42
N PHE A 558 -7.34 -18.85 -1.69
CA PHE A 558 -6.11 -18.75 -2.53
C PHE A 558 -5.27 -20.01 -2.65
#